data_ea8810cc0d0b36ff11e5f773f783c5cb
#
_entry.id   ea8810cc0d0b36ff11e5f773f783c5cb
#
_cell.length_a   1.000
_cell.length_b   1.000
_cell.length_c   1.000
_cell.angle_alpha   90.00
_cell.angle_beta   90.00
_cell.angle_gamma   90.00
#
_symmetry.space_group_name_H-M   'P 1'
#
loop_
_entity.id
_entity.type
_entity.pdbx_description
1 polymer ?
#
loop_
_entity_poly.entity_id
_entity_poly.type
_entity_poly.pdbx_seq_one_letter_code
_entity_poly.pdbx_strand_id
1 'polypeptide(L)'
;MNTQELEHKFEEIYGRKAEHAFFAPGRVNLIGEHTDYNGGLVFPCALSFGTYLLVSERNDRTNHFNSINMKFSATADAHAFVEKPVEWIKYPLGVMKEFADRGFNVWGYDLLYYGNIPNGAGLSSSASIEVVTAVMLNEMTNAGLDMIELVKISQKAENVYVGVNCGIMDQFAVGMGKKEQAIALDCASLKYDYVPLSMKGYKLVIANTNKKRGLADSKYNERRKECDAAVSAISAVHKINYLCELNEEEFNNYSSQIQNDTIRRRAQHAVSENRRTVHA
;
A
#
# COMPACT_ATOMS: atom_id res chain seq x y z
N MET A 1 16.11 3.13 15.91
CA MET A 1 15.71 2.34 17.09
C MET A 1 15.88 0.89 16.71
N ASN A 2 16.52 0.08 17.54
CA ASN A 2 16.66 -1.37 17.34
C ASN A 2 15.52 -2.13 18.06
N THR A 3 15.45 -3.45 17.87
CA THR A 3 14.36 -4.27 18.41
C THR A 3 14.32 -4.25 19.95
N GLN A 4 15.47 -4.26 20.62
CA GLN A 4 15.53 -4.21 22.09
C GLN A 4 15.00 -2.87 22.65
N GLU A 5 15.32 -1.76 22.00
CA GLU A 5 14.77 -0.44 22.35
C GLU A 5 13.24 -0.40 22.15
N LEU A 6 12.72 -1.07 21.12
CA LEU A 6 11.29 -1.17 20.89
C LEU A 6 10.58 -2.03 21.93
N GLU A 7 11.17 -3.17 22.31
CA GLU A 7 10.65 -4.02 23.39
C GLU A 7 10.60 -3.27 24.72
N HIS A 8 11.64 -2.51 25.04
CA HIS A 8 11.65 -1.67 26.25
C HIS A 8 10.55 -0.60 26.21
N LYS A 9 10.34 0.05 25.04
CA LYS A 9 9.25 1.01 24.88
C LYS A 9 7.87 0.38 25.00
N PHE A 10 7.70 -0.84 24.52
CA PHE A 10 6.46 -1.57 24.69
C PHE A 10 6.18 -1.84 26.17
N GLU A 11 7.20 -2.29 26.94
CA GLU A 11 7.09 -2.55 28.38
C GLU A 11 6.81 -1.26 29.17
N GLU A 12 7.44 -0.13 28.81
CA GLU A 12 7.14 1.19 29.41
C GLU A 12 5.67 1.62 29.20
N ILE A 13 5.09 1.34 28.04
CA ILE A 13 3.72 1.78 27.68
C ILE A 13 2.66 0.86 28.30
N TYR A 14 2.87 -0.45 28.22
CA TYR A 14 1.84 -1.44 28.57
C TYR A 14 2.09 -2.19 29.88
N GLY A 15 3.24 -1.97 30.53
CA GLY A 15 3.60 -2.63 31.79
C GLY A 15 3.88 -4.13 31.67
N ARG A 16 4.05 -4.64 30.44
CA ARG A 16 4.33 -6.04 30.14
C ARG A 16 5.14 -6.17 28.84
N LYS A 17 5.75 -7.33 28.63
CA LYS A 17 6.56 -7.59 27.44
C LYS A 17 5.69 -7.83 26.21
N ALA A 18 6.20 -7.47 25.04
CA ALA A 18 5.64 -7.92 23.78
C ALA A 18 5.82 -9.43 23.62
N GLU A 19 4.81 -10.09 23.09
CA GLU A 19 4.82 -11.54 22.81
C GLU A 19 5.27 -11.81 21.39
N HIS A 20 4.96 -10.88 20.48
CA HIS A 20 5.29 -10.99 19.04
C HIS A 20 5.82 -9.67 18.50
N ALA A 21 6.68 -9.78 17.48
CA ALA A 21 7.19 -8.63 16.73
C ALA A 21 7.12 -8.93 15.23
N PHE A 22 6.55 -7.99 14.48
CA PHE A 22 6.37 -8.07 13.03
C PHE A 22 7.06 -6.89 12.36
N PHE A 23 7.41 -7.07 11.09
CA PHE A 23 7.99 -6.01 10.27
C PHE A 23 7.47 -6.09 8.85
N ALA A 24 7.09 -4.95 8.27
CA ALA A 24 6.84 -4.81 6.85
C ALA A 24 7.66 -3.64 6.29
N PRO A 25 8.35 -3.82 5.14
CA PRO A 25 9.18 -2.77 4.54
C PRO A 25 8.32 -1.64 3.94
N GLY A 26 8.97 -0.52 3.62
CA GLY A 26 8.49 0.40 2.59
C GLY A 26 8.93 -0.07 1.21
N ARG A 27 8.55 0.68 0.17
CA ARG A 27 8.94 0.39 -1.21
C ARG A 27 9.38 1.65 -1.96
N VAL A 28 10.18 1.46 -2.99
CA VAL A 28 10.38 2.44 -4.06
C VAL A 28 9.98 1.81 -5.39
N ASN A 29 9.33 2.57 -6.26
CA ASN A 29 9.09 2.15 -7.63
C ASN A 29 10.23 2.66 -8.52
N LEU A 30 10.82 1.79 -9.34
CA LEU A 30 11.94 2.14 -10.23
C LEU A 30 11.42 2.72 -11.55
N ILE A 31 10.31 2.18 -12.06
CA ILE A 31 9.60 2.63 -13.26
C ILE A 31 8.18 2.04 -13.27
N GLY A 32 7.25 2.64 -14.02
CA GLY A 32 5.84 2.24 -14.06
C GLY A 32 4.96 3.13 -13.19
N GLU A 33 5.18 4.45 -13.25
CA GLU A 33 4.42 5.41 -12.46
C GLU A 33 2.99 5.59 -13.00
N HIS A 34 2.00 5.39 -12.13
CA HIS A 34 0.56 5.46 -12.46
C HIS A 34 0.05 4.39 -13.42
N THR A 35 0.77 3.28 -13.59
CA THR A 35 0.35 2.14 -14.43
C THR A 35 -0.40 1.08 -13.63
N ASP A 36 -0.20 0.99 -12.33
CA ASP A 36 -0.73 -0.05 -11.46
C ASP A 36 -2.26 -0.12 -11.44
N TYR A 37 -2.95 1.01 -11.33
CA TYR A 37 -4.40 1.06 -11.40
C TYR A 37 -4.96 1.15 -12.83
N ASN A 38 -4.07 1.20 -13.81
CA ASN A 38 -4.38 1.14 -15.25
C ASN A 38 -4.08 -0.23 -15.88
N GLY A 39 -3.86 -1.26 -15.05
CA GLY A 39 -3.62 -2.64 -15.48
C GLY A 39 -2.27 -2.84 -16.17
N GLY A 40 -1.30 -1.97 -15.89
CA GLY A 40 0.03 -2.02 -16.50
C GLY A 40 1.08 -2.70 -15.63
N LEU A 41 2.30 -2.70 -16.15
CA LEU A 41 3.48 -3.20 -15.48
C LEU A 41 4.06 -2.14 -14.53
N VAL A 42 4.60 -2.60 -13.42
CA VAL A 42 5.37 -1.81 -12.45
C VAL A 42 6.65 -2.56 -12.08
N PHE A 43 7.66 -1.82 -11.62
CA PHE A 43 8.94 -2.40 -11.27
C PHE A 43 9.46 -1.90 -9.92
N PRO A 44 8.74 -2.17 -8.81
CA PRO A 44 9.14 -1.76 -7.47
C PRO A 44 10.18 -2.70 -6.84
N CYS A 45 10.85 -2.18 -5.79
CA CYS A 45 11.61 -2.99 -4.86
C CYS A 45 11.34 -2.58 -3.41
N ALA A 46 11.42 -3.54 -2.49
CA ALA A 46 11.32 -3.30 -1.06
C ALA A 46 12.58 -2.59 -0.53
N LEU A 47 12.38 -1.78 0.50
CA LEU A 47 13.44 -1.04 1.18
C LEU A 47 13.79 -1.68 2.52
N SER A 48 14.94 -1.32 3.10
CA SER A 48 15.31 -1.68 4.46
C SER A 48 14.59 -0.86 5.54
N PHE A 49 13.91 0.21 5.15
CA PHE A 49 13.01 1.00 6.00
C PHE A 49 11.62 0.38 6.01
N GLY A 50 10.92 0.46 7.13
CA GLY A 50 9.60 -0.14 7.23
C GLY A 50 8.88 0.22 8.51
N THR A 51 7.81 -0.52 8.79
CA THR A 51 7.01 -0.42 9.99
C THR A 51 7.20 -1.67 10.84
N TYR A 52 7.59 -1.48 12.08
CA TYR A 52 7.62 -2.50 13.13
C TYR A 52 6.29 -2.47 13.88
N LEU A 53 5.79 -3.64 14.24
CA LEU A 53 4.61 -3.81 15.08
C LEU A 53 4.94 -4.82 16.19
N LEU A 54 4.90 -4.36 17.44
CA LEU A 54 5.00 -5.20 18.61
C LEU A 54 3.61 -5.43 19.18
N VAL A 55 3.33 -6.65 19.61
CA VAL A 55 1.99 -7.08 20.01
C VAL A 55 2.04 -7.94 21.27
N SER A 56 1.05 -7.79 22.14
CA SER A 56 0.69 -8.79 23.13
C SER A 56 -0.83 -8.96 23.22
N GLU A 57 -1.30 -10.16 23.55
CA GLU A 57 -2.72 -10.46 23.69
C GLU A 57 -3.31 -9.85 24.97
N ARG A 58 -4.57 -9.51 24.93
CA ARG A 58 -5.38 -9.00 26.04
C ARG A 58 -6.57 -9.91 26.30
N ASN A 59 -7.03 -9.94 27.54
CA ASN A 59 -8.19 -10.76 27.94
C ASN A 59 -9.55 -10.03 27.75
N ASP A 60 -9.53 -8.82 27.16
CA ASP A 60 -10.74 -8.07 26.83
C ASP A 60 -10.94 -7.97 25.31
N ARG A 61 -11.97 -7.29 24.87
CA ARG A 61 -12.32 -7.15 23.45
C ARG A 61 -11.94 -5.77 22.91
N THR A 62 -10.90 -5.17 23.46
CA THR A 62 -10.41 -3.85 23.01
C THR A 62 -8.98 -3.94 22.47
N ASN A 63 -8.68 -3.12 21.49
CA ASN A 63 -7.34 -2.93 20.98
C ASN A 63 -6.78 -1.60 21.47
N HIS A 64 -5.58 -1.62 21.99
CA HIS A 64 -4.86 -0.41 22.37
C HIS A 64 -3.80 -0.08 21.32
N PHE A 65 -3.98 1.03 20.62
CA PHE A 65 -3.08 1.51 19.57
C PHE A 65 -2.14 2.57 20.11
N ASN A 66 -0.85 2.32 20.05
CA ASN A 66 0.19 3.31 20.32
C ASN A 66 1.20 3.36 19.18
N SER A 67 1.82 4.52 19.00
CA SER A 67 2.90 4.71 18.04
C SER A 67 4.02 5.56 18.65
N ILE A 68 5.26 5.17 18.40
CA ILE A 68 6.43 5.95 18.84
C ILE A 68 6.56 7.23 17.99
N ASN A 69 6.14 7.19 16.73
CA ASN A 69 6.26 8.32 15.81
C ASN A 69 5.13 9.33 15.93
N MET A 70 3.94 8.88 16.33
CA MET A 70 2.72 9.68 16.34
C MET A 70 2.24 9.91 17.77
N LYS A 71 1.84 11.13 18.08
CA LYS A 71 1.36 11.48 19.43
C LYS A 71 -0.01 10.91 19.78
N PHE A 72 -0.78 10.54 18.76
CA PHE A 72 -2.13 10.03 18.94
C PHE A 72 -2.08 8.54 19.32
N SER A 73 -2.72 8.21 20.43
CA SER A 73 -3.01 6.84 20.86
C SER A 73 -4.51 6.66 21.04
N ALA A 74 -5.01 5.45 20.91
CA ALA A 74 -6.44 5.17 21.04
C ALA A 74 -6.68 3.78 21.61
N THR A 75 -7.80 3.64 22.33
CA THR A 75 -8.44 2.35 22.59
C THR A 75 -9.63 2.23 21.64
N ALA A 76 -9.75 1.10 20.96
CA ALA A 76 -10.80 0.84 20.01
C ALA A 76 -11.43 -0.54 20.21
N ASP A 77 -12.73 -0.62 19.96
CA ASP A 77 -13.54 -1.83 19.88
C ASP A 77 -14.31 -1.85 18.54
N ALA A 78 -15.29 -2.72 18.42
CA ALA A 78 -16.06 -2.86 17.18
C ALA A 78 -16.80 -1.57 16.74
N HIS A 79 -17.08 -0.62 17.64
CA HIS A 79 -17.70 0.66 17.28
C HIS A 79 -16.78 1.55 16.44
N ALA A 80 -15.45 1.43 16.60
CA ALA A 80 -14.46 2.18 15.82
C ALA A 80 -14.54 1.89 14.32
N PHE A 81 -15.10 0.77 13.89
CA PHE A 81 -15.32 0.49 12.45
C PHE A 81 -16.35 1.42 11.82
N VAL A 82 -17.32 1.90 12.59
CA VAL A 82 -18.39 2.79 12.12
C VAL A 82 -17.96 4.26 12.19
N GLU A 83 -17.27 4.64 13.27
CA GLU A 83 -16.86 6.02 13.53
C GLU A 83 -15.76 6.51 12.59
N LYS A 84 -14.98 5.58 12.00
CA LYS A 84 -13.89 5.85 11.06
C LYS A 84 -12.95 6.95 11.55
N PRO A 85 -12.02 6.66 12.46
CA PRO A 85 -11.12 7.68 13.00
C PRO A 85 -10.31 8.35 11.91
N VAL A 86 -10.05 9.65 12.06
CA VAL A 86 -9.35 10.47 11.06
C VAL A 86 -7.83 10.26 11.11
N GLU A 87 -7.33 9.79 12.25
CA GLU A 87 -5.90 9.64 12.52
C GLU A 87 -5.28 8.39 11.85
N TRP A 88 -4.01 8.15 12.08
CA TRP A 88 -3.25 7.06 11.48
C TRP A 88 -3.84 5.65 11.73
N ILE A 89 -4.57 5.46 12.83
CA ILE A 89 -5.20 4.16 13.17
C ILE A 89 -6.25 3.70 12.15
N LYS A 90 -6.74 4.58 11.28
CA LYS A 90 -7.66 4.20 10.19
C LYS A 90 -7.09 3.11 9.28
N TYR A 91 -5.77 3.08 9.06
CA TYR A 91 -5.11 2.07 8.25
C TYR A 91 -5.17 0.68 8.87
N PRO A 92 -4.65 0.45 10.10
CA PRO A 92 -4.81 -0.85 10.75
C PRO A 92 -6.27 -1.22 11.02
N LEU A 93 -7.15 -0.27 11.36
CA LEU A 93 -8.58 -0.56 11.54
C LEU A 93 -9.26 -0.99 10.24
N GLY A 94 -8.89 -0.44 9.10
CA GLY A 94 -9.38 -0.88 7.80
C GLY A 94 -9.02 -2.34 7.52
N VAL A 95 -7.78 -2.74 7.81
CA VAL A 95 -7.34 -4.14 7.69
C VAL A 95 -8.08 -5.04 8.69
N MET A 96 -8.20 -4.62 9.94
CA MET A 96 -8.95 -5.35 10.97
C MET A 96 -10.41 -5.55 10.55
N LYS A 97 -11.05 -4.54 9.95
CA LYS A 97 -12.41 -4.66 9.42
C LYS A 97 -12.50 -5.73 8.33
N GLU A 98 -11.56 -5.78 7.40
CA GLU A 98 -11.54 -6.79 6.34
C GLU A 98 -11.38 -8.22 6.90
N PHE A 99 -10.61 -8.40 7.98
CA PHE A 99 -10.51 -9.68 8.69
C PHE A 99 -11.80 -10.01 9.47
N ALA A 100 -12.37 -9.02 10.18
CA ALA A 100 -13.61 -9.18 10.91
C ALA A 100 -14.78 -9.57 9.98
N ASP A 101 -14.89 -8.95 8.79
CA ASP A 101 -15.89 -9.27 7.77
C ASP A 101 -15.75 -10.71 7.23
N ARG A 102 -14.57 -11.34 7.41
CA ARG A 102 -14.30 -12.76 7.11
C ARG A 102 -14.54 -13.69 8.31
N GLY A 103 -14.95 -13.14 9.46
CA GLY A 103 -15.30 -13.91 10.67
C GLY A 103 -14.12 -14.12 11.63
N PHE A 104 -12.96 -13.51 11.41
CA PHE A 104 -11.84 -13.62 12.33
C PHE A 104 -11.98 -12.68 13.54
N ASN A 105 -11.46 -13.12 14.70
CA ASN A 105 -11.38 -12.25 15.89
C ASN A 105 -10.21 -11.28 15.74
N VAL A 106 -10.48 -9.99 15.69
CA VAL A 106 -9.48 -8.93 15.51
C VAL A 106 -9.27 -8.06 16.76
N TRP A 107 -9.82 -8.49 17.89
CA TRP A 107 -9.84 -7.72 19.13
C TRP A 107 -9.09 -8.42 20.26
N GLY A 108 -8.59 -7.60 21.19
CA GLY A 108 -7.86 -8.06 22.36
C GLY A 108 -6.36 -7.97 22.16
N TYR A 109 -5.84 -6.82 21.68
CA TYR A 109 -4.40 -6.63 21.48
C TYR A 109 -3.90 -5.30 22.02
N ASP A 110 -2.72 -5.30 22.65
CA ASP A 110 -1.87 -4.13 22.82
C ASP A 110 -0.93 -4.04 21.60
N LEU A 111 -0.94 -2.91 20.91
CA LEU A 111 -0.31 -2.71 19.60
C LEU A 111 0.61 -1.49 19.64
N LEU A 112 1.93 -1.69 19.48
CA LEU A 112 2.91 -0.62 19.38
C LEU A 112 3.52 -0.57 17.98
N TYR A 113 3.23 0.49 17.24
CA TYR A 113 3.80 0.75 15.91
C TYR A 113 5.02 1.67 15.99
N TYR A 114 6.03 1.33 15.21
CA TYR A 114 7.18 2.20 14.96
C TYR A 114 7.58 2.14 13.49
N GLY A 115 7.59 3.29 12.81
CA GLY A 115 8.06 3.43 11.44
C GLY A 115 9.41 4.16 11.36
N ASN A 116 10.35 3.64 10.58
CA ASN A 116 11.57 4.36 10.23
C ASN A 116 11.60 4.83 8.77
N ILE A 117 10.43 4.77 8.09
CA ILE A 117 10.23 5.36 6.77
C ILE A 117 10.22 6.89 6.92
N PRO A 118 11.04 7.64 6.16
CA PRO A 118 11.01 9.10 6.20
C PRO A 118 9.62 9.65 5.86
N ASN A 119 9.08 10.49 6.73
CA ASN A 119 7.75 11.06 6.57
C ASN A 119 7.60 11.84 5.26
N GLY A 120 6.52 11.59 4.53
CA GLY A 120 6.19 12.31 3.30
C GLY A 120 7.09 12.00 2.10
N ALA A 121 8.01 11.03 2.20
CA ALA A 121 8.94 10.67 1.12
C ALA A 121 8.30 9.84 -0.02
N GLY A 122 7.04 9.42 0.11
CA GLY A 122 6.39 8.62 -0.92
C GLY A 122 6.80 7.15 -0.95
N LEU A 123 7.28 6.62 0.16
CA LEU A 123 7.82 5.28 0.28
C LEU A 123 6.80 4.27 0.87
N SER A 124 5.50 4.53 0.68
CA SER A 124 4.38 3.65 1.06
C SER A 124 4.30 3.30 2.54
N SER A 125 4.35 4.32 3.40
CA SER A 125 4.12 4.10 4.84
C SER A 125 2.72 3.57 5.14
N SER A 126 1.69 3.92 4.35
CA SER A 126 0.33 3.37 4.47
C SER A 126 0.31 1.87 4.17
N ALA A 127 0.83 1.44 3.03
CA ALA A 127 0.91 0.02 2.69
C ALA A 127 1.74 -0.78 3.71
N SER A 128 2.83 -0.17 4.22
CA SER A 128 3.67 -0.82 5.24
C SER A 128 2.91 -1.09 6.54
N ILE A 129 2.14 -0.12 7.05
CA ILE A 129 1.33 -0.32 8.27
C ILE A 129 0.15 -1.27 8.04
N GLU A 130 -0.44 -1.25 6.84
CA GLU A 130 -1.54 -2.16 6.47
C GLU A 130 -1.04 -3.60 6.37
N VAL A 131 0.04 -3.85 5.64
CA VAL A 131 0.57 -5.20 5.45
C VAL A 131 1.12 -5.78 6.74
N VAL A 132 1.83 -5.00 7.58
CA VAL A 132 2.30 -5.51 8.89
C VAL A 132 1.13 -5.90 9.79
N THR A 133 0.02 -5.15 9.73
CA THR A 133 -1.21 -5.46 10.47
C THR A 133 -1.88 -6.72 9.92
N ALA A 134 -1.93 -6.88 8.59
CA ALA A 134 -2.50 -8.07 7.96
C ALA A 134 -1.70 -9.34 8.29
N VAL A 135 -0.37 -9.26 8.27
CA VAL A 135 0.52 -10.36 8.65
C VAL A 135 0.33 -10.74 10.12
N MET A 136 0.28 -9.73 11.01
CA MET A 136 0.00 -9.95 12.43
C MET A 136 -1.34 -10.66 12.63
N LEU A 137 -2.41 -10.18 12.02
CA LEU A 137 -3.73 -10.79 12.17
C LEU A 137 -3.77 -12.21 11.60
N ASN A 138 -3.11 -12.45 10.46
CA ASN A 138 -3.02 -13.79 9.88
C ASN A 138 -2.38 -14.80 10.83
N GLU A 139 -1.31 -14.40 11.52
CA GLU A 139 -0.62 -15.21 12.52
C GLU A 139 -1.47 -15.38 13.79
N MET A 140 -1.92 -14.27 14.39
CA MET A 140 -2.62 -14.27 15.68
C MET A 140 -3.99 -14.96 15.62
N THR A 141 -4.64 -14.97 14.46
CA THR A 141 -5.96 -15.61 14.27
C THR A 141 -5.87 -16.99 13.61
N ASN A 142 -4.66 -17.44 13.25
CA ASN A 142 -4.43 -18.67 12.47
C ASN A 142 -5.28 -18.70 11.19
N ALA A 143 -5.38 -17.55 10.48
CA ALA A 143 -6.24 -17.44 9.30
C ALA A 143 -5.73 -18.26 8.11
N GLY A 144 -4.44 -18.56 8.03
CA GLY A 144 -3.83 -19.40 6.99
C GLY A 144 -3.90 -18.80 5.59
N LEU A 145 -4.02 -17.47 5.47
CA LEU A 145 -4.06 -16.76 4.19
C LEU A 145 -2.65 -16.65 3.59
N ASP A 146 -2.53 -16.76 2.28
CA ASP A 146 -1.28 -16.50 1.59
C ASP A 146 -0.98 -15.00 1.49
N MET A 147 0.27 -14.65 1.15
CA MET A 147 0.70 -13.25 1.11
C MET A 147 -0.04 -12.44 0.05
N ILE A 148 -0.45 -13.02 -1.07
CA ILE A 148 -1.20 -12.32 -2.12
C ILE A 148 -2.59 -11.93 -1.61
N GLU A 149 -3.25 -12.80 -0.82
CA GLU A 149 -4.52 -12.47 -0.18
C GLU A 149 -4.35 -11.37 0.88
N LEU A 150 -3.26 -11.40 1.68
CA LEU A 150 -2.96 -10.33 2.65
C LEU A 150 -2.73 -8.97 1.94
N VAL A 151 -2.04 -8.98 0.81
CA VAL A 151 -1.84 -7.80 -0.05
C VAL A 151 -3.17 -7.25 -0.56
N LYS A 152 -4.06 -8.11 -1.07
CA LYS A 152 -5.40 -7.71 -1.55
C LYS A 152 -6.28 -7.17 -0.41
N ILE A 153 -6.22 -7.77 0.78
CA ILE A 153 -6.91 -7.29 1.98
C ILE A 153 -6.43 -5.88 2.33
N SER A 154 -5.12 -5.66 2.33
CA SER A 154 -4.50 -4.37 2.64
C SER A 154 -4.91 -3.29 1.62
N GLN A 155 -4.84 -3.59 0.32
CA GLN A 155 -5.31 -2.68 -0.73
C GLN A 155 -6.81 -2.37 -0.58
N LYS A 156 -7.64 -3.38 -0.32
CA LYS A 156 -9.08 -3.19 -0.15
C LYS A 156 -9.38 -2.31 1.07
N ALA A 157 -8.64 -2.48 2.16
CA ALA A 157 -8.75 -1.62 3.33
C ALA A 157 -8.45 -0.15 3.00
N GLU A 158 -7.37 0.12 2.24
CA GLU A 158 -7.03 1.47 1.80
C GLU A 158 -8.10 2.06 0.87
N ASN A 159 -8.59 1.29 -0.09
CA ASN A 159 -9.59 1.74 -1.06
C ASN A 159 -10.97 1.99 -0.44
N VAL A 160 -11.46 1.05 0.37
CA VAL A 160 -12.86 1.05 0.85
C VAL A 160 -13.00 1.76 2.20
N TYR A 161 -12.10 1.47 3.13
CA TYR A 161 -12.19 2.01 4.48
C TYR A 161 -11.53 3.39 4.60
N VAL A 162 -10.29 3.53 4.12
CA VAL A 162 -9.55 4.80 4.16
C VAL A 162 -10.02 5.78 3.08
N GLY A 163 -10.43 5.28 1.90
CA GLY A 163 -10.97 6.08 0.81
C GLY A 163 -9.94 6.60 -0.19
N VAL A 164 -8.76 5.98 -0.26
CA VAL A 164 -7.73 6.26 -1.26
C VAL A 164 -7.76 5.18 -2.35
N ASN A 165 -8.20 5.51 -3.55
CA ASN A 165 -8.37 4.56 -4.66
C ASN A 165 -7.02 4.16 -5.29
N CYS A 166 -6.13 3.57 -4.50
CA CYS A 166 -4.81 3.12 -4.94
C CYS A 166 -4.86 1.87 -5.84
N GLY A 167 -3.82 1.70 -6.67
CA GLY A 167 -3.51 0.42 -7.31
C GLY A 167 -2.94 -0.58 -6.30
N ILE A 168 -2.50 -1.74 -6.79
CA ILE A 168 -2.01 -2.82 -5.91
C ILE A 168 -0.50 -2.77 -5.66
N MET A 169 0.24 -1.96 -6.43
CA MET A 169 1.71 -1.97 -6.43
C MET A 169 2.32 -1.83 -5.05
N ASP A 170 1.80 -0.90 -4.24
CA ASP A 170 2.38 -0.55 -2.94
C ASP A 170 2.33 -1.72 -1.97
N GLN A 171 1.14 -2.28 -1.75
CA GLN A 171 0.94 -3.41 -0.86
C GLN A 171 1.63 -4.68 -1.40
N PHE A 172 1.64 -4.85 -2.74
CA PHE A 172 2.31 -6.00 -3.37
C PHE A 172 3.83 -5.94 -3.16
N ALA A 173 4.45 -4.80 -3.40
CA ALA A 173 5.89 -4.63 -3.21
C ALA A 173 6.31 -4.78 -1.75
N VAL A 174 5.47 -4.32 -0.82
CA VAL A 174 5.69 -4.47 0.63
C VAL A 174 5.57 -5.93 1.07
N GLY A 175 4.52 -6.64 0.65
CA GLY A 175 4.25 -8.01 1.06
C GLY A 175 5.17 -9.03 0.39
N MET A 176 5.46 -8.83 -0.91
CA MET A 176 6.20 -9.79 -1.74
C MET A 176 7.69 -9.45 -1.90
N GLY A 177 8.17 -8.35 -1.30
CA GLY A 177 9.55 -7.89 -1.44
C GLY A 177 10.59 -8.91 -0.98
N LYS A 178 11.67 -9.05 -1.74
CA LYS A 178 12.82 -9.89 -1.41
C LYS A 178 14.12 -9.10 -1.44
N LYS A 179 15.06 -9.51 -0.60
CA LYS A 179 16.38 -8.89 -0.53
C LYS A 179 17.09 -8.96 -1.91
N GLU A 180 17.65 -7.82 -2.33
CA GLU A 180 18.41 -7.69 -3.58
C GLU A 180 17.63 -8.06 -4.84
N GLN A 181 16.29 -7.89 -4.80
CA GLN A 181 15.42 -8.13 -5.95
C GLN A 181 14.41 -7.00 -6.14
N ALA A 182 14.13 -6.68 -7.38
CA ALA A 182 12.96 -5.92 -7.80
C ALA A 182 11.87 -6.90 -8.25
N ILE A 183 10.64 -6.41 -8.36
CA ILE A 183 9.48 -7.20 -8.77
C ILE A 183 8.95 -6.64 -10.09
N ALA A 184 9.07 -7.40 -11.18
CA ALA A 184 8.33 -7.09 -12.40
C ALA A 184 6.90 -7.61 -12.23
N LEU A 185 5.95 -6.72 -11.98
CA LEU A 185 4.56 -7.07 -11.67
C LEU A 185 3.62 -6.57 -12.77
N ASP A 186 2.84 -7.48 -13.33
CA ASP A 186 1.64 -7.16 -14.11
C ASP A 186 0.46 -6.95 -13.15
N CYS A 187 0.01 -5.71 -13.01
CA CYS A 187 -1.04 -5.34 -12.07
C CYS A 187 -2.44 -5.81 -12.47
N ALA A 188 -2.68 -6.16 -13.74
CA ALA A 188 -3.96 -6.71 -14.19
C ALA A 188 -4.12 -8.18 -13.81
N SER A 189 -3.07 -9.00 -14.01
CA SER A 189 -3.11 -10.45 -13.80
C SER A 189 -2.50 -10.88 -12.46
N LEU A 190 -1.76 -10.01 -11.78
CA LEU A 190 -0.89 -10.29 -10.62
C LEU A 190 0.20 -11.33 -10.90
N LYS A 191 0.53 -11.57 -12.15
CA LYS A 191 1.73 -12.32 -12.51
C LYS A 191 2.96 -11.47 -12.24
N TYR A 192 3.98 -12.09 -11.67
CA TYR A 192 5.19 -11.36 -11.31
C TYR A 192 6.43 -12.24 -11.41
N ASP A 193 7.55 -11.58 -11.66
CA ASP A 193 8.87 -12.19 -11.63
C ASP A 193 9.81 -11.41 -10.73
N TYR A 194 10.71 -12.11 -10.05
CA TYR A 194 11.79 -11.47 -9.30
C TYR A 194 12.99 -11.23 -10.20
N VAL A 195 13.43 -9.99 -10.26
CA VAL A 195 14.58 -9.58 -11.07
C VAL A 195 15.73 -9.18 -10.13
N PRO A 196 16.92 -9.79 -10.26
CA PRO A 196 18.07 -9.41 -9.44
C PRO A 196 18.41 -7.92 -9.57
N LEU A 197 18.50 -7.21 -8.44
CA LEU A 197 18.84 -5.81 -8.36
C LEU A 197 20.26 -5.65 -7.78
N SER A 198 21.26 -5.57 -8.65
CA SER A 198 22.65 -5.37 -8.25
C SER A 198 23.03 -3.89 -8.30
N MET A 199 23.28 -3.31 -7.13
CA MET A 199 23.66 -1.91 -6.98
C MET A 199 25.17 -1.70 -6.86
N LYS A 200 25.99 -2.66 -7.36
CA LYS A 200 27.47 -2.55 -7.28
C LYS A 200 27.97 -1.26 -7.95
N GLY A 201 28.58 -0.38 -7.16
CA GLY A 201 29.10 0.91 -7.64
C GLY A 201 28.05 2.03 -7.77
N TYR A 202 26.78 1.78 -7.47
CA TYR A 202 25.67 2.73 -7.54
C TYR A 202 24.97 2.87 -6.20
N LYS A 203 24.25 3.97 -6.05
CA LYS A 203 23.36 4.22 -4.90
C LYS A 203 22.00 4.67 -5.41
N LEU A 204 20.94 4.16 -4.81
CA LEU A 204 19.58 4.68 -5.00
C LEU A 204 19.44 5.93 -4.13
N VAL A 205 19.16 7.08 -4.76
CA VAL A 205 18.95 8.35 -4.07
C VAL A 205 17.47 8.71 -4.14
N ILE A 206 16.86 8.90 -2.97
CA ILE A 206 15.46 9.30 -2.85
C ILE A 206 15.45 10.76 -2.39
N ALA A 207 14.93 11.65 -3.25
CA ALA A 207 14.81 13.07 -2.95
C ALA A 207 13.39 13.39 -2.49
N ASN A 208 13.25 13.83 -1.24
CA ASN A 208 11.97 14.31 -0.71
C ASN A 208 11.79 15.79 -1.04
N THR A 209 10.72 16.13 -1.76
CA THR A 209 10.37 17.53 -2.09
C THR A 209 9.84 18.33 -0.90
N ASN A 210 9.64 17.68 0.26
CA ASN A 210 9.08 18.26 1.49
C ASN A 210 7.68 18.90 1.33
N LYS A 211 6.99 18.60 0.23
CA LYS A 211 5.61 19.06 0.02
C LYS A 211 4.65 18.23 0.88
N LYS A 212 4.00 18.87 1.83
CA LYS A 212 2.99 18.22 2.68
C LYS A 212 1.87 17.61 1.83
N ARG A 213 1.49 16.37 2.10
CA ARG A 213 0.52 15.57 1.33
C ARG A 213 -0.94 15.76 1.74
N GLY A 214 -1.31 16.68 2.62
CA GLY A 214 -2.69 16.87 3.11
C GLY A 214 -3.78 17.11 2.03
N LEU A 215 -3.36 17.36 0.78
CA LEU A 215 -4.25 17.41 -0.40
C LEU A 215 -3.87 16.34 -1.45
N ALA A 216 -2.89 15.46 -1.16
CA ALA A 216 -2.38 14.50 -2.14
C ALA A 216 -3.39 13.38 -2.41
N ASP A 217 -4.13 12.95 -1.39
CA ASP A 217 -5.16 11.91 -1.53
C ASP A 217 -6.26 12.38 -2.49
N SER A 218 -6.65 13.65 -2.44
CA SER A 218 -7.62 14.23 -3.37
C SER A 218 -7.09 14.27 -4.81
N LYS A 219 -5.80 14.62 -5.00
CA LYS A 219 -5.16 14.67 -6.33
C LYS A 219 -4.89 13.27 -6.90
N TYR A 220 -4.56 12.31 -6.07
CA TYR A 220 -4.42 10.91 -6.50
C TYR A 220 -5.77 10.37 -6.98
N ASN A 221 -6.82 10.53 -6.18
CA ASN A 221 -8.18 10.13 -6.56
C ASN A 221 -8.69 10.87 -7.81
N GLU A 222 -8.33 12.16 -8.00
CA GLU A 222 -8.60 12.91 -9.24
C GLU A 222 -7.93 12.26 -10.46
N ARG A 223 -6.62 11.90 -10.33
CA ARG A 223 -5.89 11.21 -11.41
C ARG A 223 -6.50 9.87 -11.76
N ARG A 224 -6.89 9.10 -10.75
CA ARG A 224 -7.59 7.83 -10.96
C ARG A 224 -8.89 8.03 -11.74
N LYS A 225 -9.74 8.99 -11.34
CA LYS A 225 -10.99 9.32 -12.04
C LYS A 225 -10.75 9.79 -13.46
N GLU A 226 -9.69 10.56 -13.72
CA GLU A 226 -9.32 10.98 -15.08
C GLU A 226 -8.99 9.76 -15.97
N CYS A 227 -8.24 8.77 -15.45
CA CYS A 227 -7.95 7.54 -16.18
C CYS A 227 -9.21 6.69 -16.40
N ASP A 228 -10.08 6.55 -15.39
CA ASP A 228 -11.34 5.81 -15.50
C ASP A 228 -12.28 6.46 -16.56
N ALA A 229 -12.30 7.80 -16.64
CA ALA A 229 -13.04 8.53 -17.66
C ALA A 229 -12.47 8.29 -19.08
N ALA A 230 -11.14 8.17 -19.21
CA ALA A 230 -10.50 7.83 -20.49
C ALA A 230 -10.86 6.41 -20.93
N VAL A 231 -10.82 5.43 -20.02
CA VAL A 231 -11.27 4.04 -20.28
C VAL A 231 -12.72 4.06 -20.77
N SER A 232 -13.60 4.78 -20.08
CA SER A 232 -15.02 4.86 -20.44
C SER A 232 -15.23 5.46 -21.84
N ALA A 233 -14.49 6.53 -22.19
CA ALA A 233 -14.59 7.17 -23.49
C ALA A 233 -14.13 6.26 -24.63
N ILE A 234 -13.01 5.54 -24.46
CA ILE A 234 -12.48 4.61 -25.48
C ILE A 234 -13.38 3.38 -25.58
N SER A 235 -13.87 2.85 -24.44
CA SER A 235 -14.70 1.63 -24.39
C SER A 235 -16.03 1.79 -25.13
N ALA A 236 -16.46 3.01 -25.44
CA ALA A 236 -17.65 3.27 -26.27
C ALA A 236 -17.47 2.79 -27.74
N VAL A 237 -16.23 2.71 -28.21
CA VAL A 237 -15.89 2.33 -29.60
C VAL A 237 -14.94 1.12 -29.68
N HIS A 238 -14.13 0.89 -28.65
CA HIS A 238 -13.18 -0.21 -28.56
C HIS A 238 -13.12 -0.72 -27.12
N LYS A 239 -13.63 -1.92 -26.88
CA LYS A 239 -13.78 -2.48 -25.53
C LYS A 239 -12.42 -2.72 -24.88
N ILE A 240 -12.15 -2.01 -23.79
CA ILE A 240 -10.99 -2.19 -22.91
C ILE A 240 -11.45 -2.16 -21.45
N ASN A 241 -10.70 -2.82 -20.57
CA ASN A 241 -10.88 -2.73 -19.13
C ASN A 241 -9.87 -1.76 -18.50
N TYR A 242 -8.68 -1.65 -19.11
CA TYR A 242 -7.57 -0.84 -18.63
C TYR A 242 -6.88 -0.09 -19.78
N LEU A 243 -6.31 1.09 -19.50
CA LEU A 243 -5.55 1.86 -20.49
C LEU A 243 -4.32 1.12 -21.00
N CYS A 244 -3.66 0.34 -20.15
CA CYS A 244 -2.44 -0.37 -20.50
C CYS A 244 -2.66 -1.64 -21.33
N GLU A 245 -3.92 -1.98 -21.67
CA GLU A 245 -4.23 -2.95 -22.72
C GLU A 245 -3.90 -2.41 -24.11
N LEU A 246 -3.85 -1.07 -24.27
CA LEU A 246 -3.54 -0.42 -25.54
C LEU A 246 -2.03 -0.23 -25.70
N ASN A 247 -1.53 -0.44 -26.92
CA ASN A 247 -0.23 0.09 -27.34
C ASN A 247 -0.36 1.55 -27.82
N GLU A 248 0.76 2.23 -28.09
CA GLU A 248 0.76 3.64 -28.49
C GLU A 248 0.02 3.92 -29.82
N GLU A 249 0.08 3.00 -30.77
CA GLU A 249 -0.61 3.12 -32.06
C GLU A 249 -2.13 3.01 -31.88
N GLU A 250 -2.57 2.00 -31.13
CA GLU A 250 -3.99 1.83 -30.79
C GLU A 250 -4.51 3.03 -30.00
N PHE A 251 -3.76 3.51 -29.01
CA PHE A 251 -4.14 4.72 -28.28
C PHE A 251 -4.31 5.93 -29.20
N ASN A 252 -3.38 6.16 -30.14
CA ASN A 252 -3.46 7.26 -31.09
C ASN A 252 -4.75 7.16 -31.95
N ASN A 253 -5.12 5.95 -32.35
CA ASN A 253 -6.34 5.72 -33.15
C ASN A 253 -7.64 6.06 -32.40
N TYR A 254 -7.65 5.84 -31.06
CA TYR A 254 -8.83 6.07 -30.23
C TYR A 254 -8.77 7.34 -29.38
N SER A 255 -7.63 8.04 -29.31
CA SER A 255 -7.43 9.22 -28.45
C SER A 255 -8.39 10.38 -28.71
N SER A 256 -8.91 10.49 -29.94
CA SER A 256 -9.93 11.48 -30.33
C SER A 256 -11.27 11.32 -29.62
N GLN A 257 -11.56 10.14 -29.07
CA GLN A 257 -12.75 9.89 -28.24
C GLN A 257 -12.68 10.63 -26.90
N ILE A 258 -11.47 10.96 -26.43
CA ILE A 258 -11.25 11.66 -25.18
C ILE A 258 -11.25 13.17 -25.47
N GLN A 259 -12.39 13.84 -25.25
CA GLN A 259 -12.56 15.27 -25.56
C GLN A 259 -11.74 16.20 -24.66
N ASN A 260 -11.50 15.81 -23.41
CA ASN A 260 -10.76 16.62 -22.45
C ASN A 260 -9.25 16.39 -22.59
N ASP A 261 -8.49 17.45 -22.87
CA ASP A 261 -7.04 17.40 -23.08
C ASP A 261 -6.26 16.91 -21.85
N THR A 262 -6.71 17.22 -20.65
CA THR A 262 -6.07 16.75 -19.42
C THR A 262 -6.24 15.25 -19.30
N ILE A 263 -7.45 14.73 -19.46
CA ILE A 263 -7.77 13.30 -19.44
C ILE A 263 -6.98 12.56 -20.52
N ARG A 264 -6.92 13.11 -21.74
CA ARG A 264 -6.16 12.51 -22.83
C ARG A 264 -4.68 12.40 -22.53
N ARG A 265 -4.05 13.44 -21.94
CA ARG A 265 -2.65 13.40 -21.51
C ARG A 265 -2.40 12.39 -20.39
N ARG A 266 -3.36 12.18 -19.46
CA ARG A 266 -3.24 11.14 -18.42
C ARG A 266 -3.24 9.74 -19.02
N ALA A 267 -4.18 9.49 -19.95
CA ALA A 267 -4.25 8.22 -20.65
C ALA A 267 -2.99 7.96 -21.50
N GLN A 268 -2.52 8.97 -22.24
CA GLN A 268 -1.27 8.89 -23.00
C GLN A 268 -0.07 8.55 -22.10
N HIS A 269 0.01 9.17 -20.89
CA HIS A 269 1.05 8.83 -19.92
C HIS A 269 0.99 7.36 -19.53
N ALA A 270 -0.19 6.85 -19.15
CA ALA A 270 -0.33 5.46 -18.71
C ALA A 270 0.14 4.47 -19.79
N VAL A 271 -0.29 4.67 -21.05
CA VAL A 271 0.09 3.81 -22.18
C VAL A 271 1.60 3.88 -22.45
N SER A 272 2.15 5.10 -22.54
CA SER A 272 3.58 5.29 -22.85
C SER A 272 4.50 4.87 -21.71
N GLU A 273 4.08 5.05 -20.44
CA GLU A 273 4.84 4.59 -19.28
C GLU A 273 4.85 3.07 -19.18
N ASN A 274 3.70 2.43 -19.44
CA ASN A 274 3.66 0.96 -19.51
C ASN A 274 4.64 0.41 -20.54
N ARG A 275 4.68 1.02 -21.74
CA ARG A 275 5.67 0.64 -22.77
C ARG A 275 7.11 0.82 -22.27
N ARG A 276 7.43 1.94 -21.61
CA ARG A 276 8.77 2.16 -21.04
C ARG A 276 9.12 1.09 -20.01
N THR A 277 8.16 0.68 -19.18
CA THR A 277 8.35 -0.36 -18.16
C THR A 277 8.60 -1.73 -18.78
N VAL A 278 7.94 -2.06 -19.90
CA VAL A 278 8.20 -3.31 -20.66
C VAL A 278 9.63 -3.36 -21.20
N HIS A 279 10.24 -2.21 -21.52
CA HIS A 279 11.57 -2.13 -22.12
C HIS A 279 12.69 -1.93 -21.10
N ALA A 280 12.39 -1.71 -19.83
CA ALA A 280 13.36 -1.51 -18.78
C ALA A 280 13.92 -2.83 -18.23
#